data_c0154ef4ae0dfd65a19f4e5f21a87283
#
_entry.id   c0154ef4ae0dfd65a19f4e5f21a87283
#
_cell.length_a   1.000
_cell.length_b   1.000
_cell.length_c   1.000
_cell.angle_alpha   90.00
_cell.angle_beta   90.00
_cell.angle_gamma   90.00
#
_symmetry.space_group_name_H-M   'P 1'
#
loop_
_entity.id
_entity.type
_entity.pdbx_description
1 polymer ?
#
loop_
_entity_poly.entity_id
_entity_poly.type
_entity_poly.pdbx_seq_one_letter_code
_entity_poly.pdbx_strand_id
1 'polypeptide(L)'
;MNEIYGVTNTRVVTFDLSRGLPEKVVESSTQTYGFNGKGTGTTKLEKIETHDAAWTRDFTADADGYFAAKQAYDKATSIRNQSPDDLGKSMQKAVADLISVRETIKTPELQQQLDRDIKQHDQYVSYYTENAKKRQTLLNHPAAEWTCQDLAGKEHALKDYRGRVVVLDFWYRGCGCCIRAMPQMKEITAHFKDQPVTVFGMNTDSDEADAQFVIDKLALNYLNLKANDIPSKYSVEGFPSLLIIDQDGILRDIHSGYSPTLKEEVVKSIEGLLNR
;
A
#
# COMPACT_ATOMS: atom_id res chain seq x y z
N MET A 1 8.69 12.21 6.53
CA MET A 1 7.41 11.74 6.01
C MET A 1 6.34 12.83 5.99
N ASN A 2 6.11 13.56 7.09
CA ASN A 2 5.09 14.64 7.15
C ASN A 2 5.28 15.76 6.12
N GLU A 3 6.53 16.11 5.76
CA GLU A 3 6.81 17.14 4.75
C GLU A 3 6.41 16.70 3.32
N ILE A 4 6.45 15.40 3.02
CA ILE A 4 6.08 14.87 1.69
C ILE A 4 4.56 14.92 1.50
N TYR A 5 3.81 14.70 2.58
CA TYR A 5 2.34 14.69 2.54
C TYR A 5 1.69 16.03 2.84
N GLY A 6 2.47 17.03 3.27
CA GLY A 6 1.92 18.33 3.68
C GLY A 6 0.88 18.20 4.80
N VAL A 7 1.12 17.32 5.78
CA VAL A 7 0.21 17.12 6.91
C VAL A 7 0.60 18.04 8.06
N THR A 8 -0.31 18.89 8.48
CA THR A 8 -0.19 19.68 9.70
C THR A 8 -1.26 19.23 10.68
N ASN A 9 -0.84 18.75 11.84
CA ASN A 9 -1.74 18.34 12.92
C ASN A 9 -1.58 19.28 14.10
N THR A 10 -2.70 19.78 14.59
CA THR A 10 -2.77 20.51 15.85
C THR A 10 -3.70 19.76 16.80
N ARG A 11 -3.21 19.49 18.00
CA ARG A 11 -4.00 18.85 19.06
C ARG A 11 -4.03 19.76 20.27
N VAL A 12 -5.22 20.16 20.66
CA VAL A 12 -5.45 20.93 21.89
C VAL A 12 -6.18 20.03 22.88
N VAL A 13 -5.58 19.84 24.04
CA VAL A 13 -6.15 19.04 25.13
C VAL A 13 -6.45 19.97 26.29
N THR A 14 -7.72 20.07 26.66
CA THR A 14 -8.16 20.76 27.87
C THR A 14 -8.30 19.73 28.98
N PHE A 15 -7.71 19.99 30.13
CA PHE A 15 -7.76 19.10 31.28
C PHE A 15 -8.63 19.69 32.40
N ASP A 16 -9.45 18.86 33.01
CA ASP A 16 -10.04 19.14 34.33
C ASP A 16 -8.99 18.81 35.39
N LEU A 17 -8.37 19.86 35.94
CA LEU A 17 -7.30 19.71 36.92
C LEU A 17 -7.79 19.09 38.23
N SER A 18 -9.07 19.21 38.57
CA SER A 18 -9.66 18.62 39.80
C SER A 18 -9.77 17.10 39.69
N ARG A 19 -9.96 16.59 38.49
CA ARG A 19 -10.13 15.14 38.19
C ARG A 19 -8.86 14.50 37.60
N GLY A 20 -7.91 15.30 37.16
CA GLY A 20 -6.70 14.84 36.48
C GLY A 20 -6.98 14.18 35.12
N LEU A 21 -8.14 14.44 34.51
CA LEU A 21 -8.60 13.82 33.27
C LEU A 21 -8.76 14.86 32.15
N PRO A 22 -8.58 14.45 30.88
CA PRO A 22 -8.91 15.32 29.77
C PRO A 22 -10.42 15.60 29.75
N GLU A 23 -10.78 16.88 29.72
CA GLU A 23 -12.17 17.33 29.57
C GLU A 23 -12.56 17.46 28.10
N LYS A 24 -11.63 17.90 27.27
CA LYS A 24 -11.86 18.12 25.84
C LYS A 24 -10.57 17.89 25.06
N VAL A 25 -10.68 17.16 23.97
CA VAL A 25 -9.61 17.02 22.98
C VAL A 25 -10.14 17.55 21.64
N VAL A 26 -9.47 18.54 21.08
CA VAL A 26 -9.75 19.02 19.73
C VAL A 26 -8.53 18.74 18.88
N GLU A 27 -8.70 17.90 17.90
CA GLU A 27 -7.68 17.65 16.87
C GLU A 27 -8.12 18.33 15.58
N SER A 28 -7.26 19.14 15.02
CA SER A 28 -7.41 19.66 13.67
C SER A 28 -6.24 19.19 12.83
N SER A 29 -6.56 18.53 11.71
CA SER A 29 -5.57 18.12 10.73
C SER A 29 -5.83 18.84 9.41
N THR A 30 -4.81 19.44 8.85
CA THR A 30 -4.82 19.92 7.48
C THR A 30 -3.94 18.99 6.68
N GLN A 31 -4.53 18.30 5.71
CA GLN A 31 -3.80 17.42 4.80
C GLN A 31 -3.83 18.05 3.42
N THR A 32 -2.66 18.27 2.84
CA THR A 32 -2.53 18.67 1.44
C THR A 32 -2.17 17.41 0.67
N TYR A 33 -3.15 16.85 0.00
CA TYR A 33 -2.92 15.77 -0.96
C TYR A 33 -2.54 16.38 -2.31
N GLY A 34 -1.78 15.65 -3.12
CA GLY A 34 -1.40 16.05 -4.48
C GLY A 34 -2.56 16.34 -5.46
N PHE A 35 -3.79 16.09 -5.04
CA PHE A 35 -4.99 16.66 -5.64
C PHE A 35 -5.34 17.91 -4.85
N ASN A 36 -5.50 19.05 -5.47
CA ASN A 36 -5.81 20.39 -4.94
C ASN A 36 -6.89 20.45 -3.80
N GLY A 37 -6.94 19.47 -2.94
CA GLY A 37 -7.87 19.33 -1.84
C GLY A 37 -7.17 19.60 -0.49
N LYS A 38 -7.58 20.68 0.19
CA LYS A 38 -7.30 20.83 1.61
C LYS A 38 -8.46 20.24 2.38
N GLY A 39 -8.23 19.14 3.07
CA GLY A 39 -9.18 18.58 4.04
C GLY A 39 -8.87 19.08 5.44
N THR A 40 -9.85 19.63 6.15
CA THR A 40 -9.75 19.91 7.59
C THR A 40 -10.69 18.98 8.33
N GLY A 41 -10.16 18.18 9.25
CA GLY A 41 -10.95 17.36 10.17
C GLY A 41 -10.84 17.89 11.60
N THR A 42 -11.93 17.93 12.33
CA THR A 42 -11.93 18.25 13.77
C THR A 42 -12.50 17.05 14.52
N THR A 43 -11.73 16.49 15.46
CA THR A 43 -12.17 15.45 16.38
C THR A 43 -12.45 16.08 17.74
N LYS A 44 -13.66 15.89 18.26
CA LYS A 44 -14.07 16.36 19.59
C LYS A 44 -14.27 15.14 20.48
N LEU A 45 -13.71 15.21 21.70
CA LEU A 45 -14.01 14.26 22.74
C LEU A 45 -15.39 14.55 23.31
N GLU A 46 -16.35 13.63 23.16
CA GLU A 46 -17.73 13.84 23.60
C GLU A 46 -17.99 13.25 24.98
N LYS A 47 -17.29 12.16 25.35
CA LYS A 47 -17.50 11.43 26.57
C LYS A 47 -16.20 10.83 27.10
N ILE A 48 -16.01 10.91 28.43
CA ILE A 48 -14.98 10.18 29.15
C ILE A 48 -15.68 9.27 30.14
N GLU A 49 -15.37 8.00 30.08
CA GLU A 49 -15.79 7.00 31.07
C GLU A 49 -14.56 6.54 31.86
N THR A 50 -14.76 6.37 33.16
CA THR A 50 -13.75 5.77 34.03
C THR A 50 -14.19 4.38 34.40
N HIS A 51 -13.29 3.44 34.28
CA HIS A 51 -13.54 2.04 34.55
C HIS A 51 -12.65 1.55 35.71
N ASP A 52 -13.07 0.54 36.40
CA ASP A 52 -12.28 -0.09 37.47
C ASP A 52 -11.13 -0.96 36.87
N ALA A 53 -10.26 -1.44 37.77
CA ALA A 53 -9.13 -2.28 37.35
C ALA A 53 -9.57 -3.65 36.78
N ALA A 54 -10.75 -4.14 37.16
CA ALA A 54 -11.27 -5.40 36.63
C ALA A 54 -11.68 -5.22 35.16
N TRP A 55 -12.45 -4.17 34.88
CA TRP A 55 -12.83 -3.82 33.51
C TRP A 55 -11.58 -3.58 32.60
N THR A 56 -10.62 -2.78 33.13
CA THR A 56 -9.39 -2.49 32.36
C THR A 56 -8.63 -3.77 31.99
N ARG A 57 -8.52 -4.71 32.90
CA ARG A 57 -7.87 -6.00 32.67
C ARG A 57 -8.62 -6.83 31.62
N ASP A 58 -9.95 -6.92 31.75
CA ASP A 58 -10.79 -7.70 30.84
C ASP A 58 -10.79 -7.08 29.42
N PHE A 59 -10.90 -5.75 29.34
CA PHE A 59 -10.77 -5.02 28.07
C PHE A 59 -9.42 -5.23 27.40
N THR A 60 -8.31 -5.21 28.18
CA THR A 60 -6.97 -5.42 27.62
C THR A 60 -6.85 -6.83 27.05
N ALA A 61 -7.34 -7.85 27.75
CA ALA A 61 -7.33 -9.23 27.24
C ALA A 61 -8.16 -9.39 25.96
N ASP A 62 -9.36 -8.79 25.93
CA ASP A 62 -10.21 -8.77 24.74
C ASP A 62 -9.54 -8.03 23.56
N ALA A 63 -8.90 -6.89 23.83
CA ALA A 63 -8.20 -6.10 22.83
C ALA A 63 -6.99 -6.86 22.25
N ASP A 64 -6.21 -7.55 23.07
CA ASP A 64 -5.09 -8.37 22.61
C ASP A 64 -5.58 -9.49 21.67
N GLY A 65 -6.67 -10.15 22.02
CA GLY A 65 -7.32 -11.16 21.18
C GLY A 65 -7.78 -10.57 19.82
N TYR A 66 -8.48 -9.42 19.87
CA TYR A 66 -8.93 -8.72 18.68
C TYR A 66 -7.76 -8.35 17.75
N PHE A 67 -6.74 -7.68 18.27
CA PHE A 67 -5.61 -7.22 17.46
C PHE A 67 -4.80 -8.39 16.88
N ALA A 68 -4.63 -9.49 17.62
CA ALA A 68 -3.95 -10.67 17.10
C ALA A 68 -4.71 -11.29 15.92
N ALA A 69 -6.03 -11.46 16.01
CA ALA A 69 -6.87 -11.98 14.94
C ALA A 69 -6.91 -11.02 13.74
N LYS A 70 -7.04 -9.71 14.00
CA LYS A 70 -7.03 -8.68 12.95
C LYS A 70 -5.70 -8.64 12.21
N GLN A 71 -4.57 -8.73 12.90
CA GLN A 71 -3.25 -8.79 12.29
C GLN A 71 -3.08 -10.05 11.41
N ALA A 72 -3.59 -11.19 11.86
CA ALA A 72 -3.58 -12.43 11.05
C ALA A 72 -4.41 -12.27 9.78
N TYR A 73 -5.60 -11.62 9.87
CA TYR A 73 -6.44 -11.30 8.72
C TYR A 73 -5.73 -10.36 7.73
N ASP A 74 -5.16 -9.27 8.22
CA ASP A 74 -4.43 -8.30 7.38
C ASP A 74 -3.21 -8.95 6.72
N LYS A 75 -2.53 -9.87 7.41
CA LYS A 75 -1.45 -10.66 6.85
C LYS A 75 -1.93 -11.58 5.72
N ALA A 76 -3.05 -12.26 5.89
CA ALA A 76 -3.62 -13.13 4.86
C ALA A 76 -3.95 -12.35 3.57
N THR A 77 -4.43 -11.10 3.69
CA THR A 77 -4.73 -10.22 2.56
C THR A 77 -3.47 -9.60 1.93
N SER A 78 -2.37 -9.53 2.66
CA SER A 78 -1.10 -8.93 2.22
C SER A 78 -0.21 -9.88 1.41
N ILE A 79 -0.48 -11.18 1.44
CA ILE A 79 0.29 -12.19 0.66
C ILE A 79 -0.09 -12.08 -0.81
N ARG A 80 0.80 -11.50 -1.62
CA ARG A 80 0.47 -10.88 -2.90
C ARG A 80 0.61 -11.76 -4.13
N ASN A 81 1.47 -12.77 -4.10
CA ASN A 81 1.75 -13.64 -5.23
C ASN A 81 1.06 -15.00 -5.09
N GLN A 82 -0.01 -15.08 -4.30
CA GLN A 82 -0.82 -16.29 -4.21
C GLN A 82 -1.74 -16.45 -5.43
N SER A 83 -2.00 -17.71 -5.77
CA SER A 83 -3.09 -18.00 -6.69
C SER A 83 -4.42 -17.48 -6.10
N PRO A 84 -5.44 -17.14 -6.94
CA PRO A 84 -6.74 -16.72 -6.44
C PRO A 84 -7.36 -17.70 -5.45
N ASP A 85 -7.19 -19.00 -5.70
CA ASP A 85 -7.73 -20.05 -4.85
C ASP A 85 -7.03 -20.13 -3.49
N ASP A 86 -5.69 -20.00 -3.46
CA ASP A 86 -4.92 -20.02 -2.21
C ASP A 86 -5.17 -18.75 -1.39
N LEU A 87 -5.32 -17.60 -2.06
CA LEU A 87 -5.73 -16.36 -1.43
C LEU A 87 -7.13 -16.50 -0.80
N GLY A 88 -8.09 -17.04 -1.53
CA GLY A 88 -9.44 -17.30 -1.03
C GLY A 88 -9.44 -18.20 0.21
N LYS A 89 -8.69 -19.31 0.18
CA LYS A 89 -8.55 -20.21 1.35
C LYS A 89 -7.89 -19.52 2.54
N SER A 90 -6.84 -18.73 2.31
CA SER A 90 -6.14 -17.99 3.37
C SER A 90 -7.07 -16.98 4.03
N MET A 91 -7.87 -16.25 3.24
CA MET A 91 -8.84 -15.29 3.75
C MET A 91 -10.00 -15.96 4.50
N GLN A 92 -10.50 -17.12 3.99
CA GLN A 92 -11.54 -17.89 4.69
C GLN A 92 -11.04 -18.40 6.06
N LYS A 93 -9.79 -18.86 6.14
CA LYS A 93 -9.22 -19.24 7.43
C LYS A 93 -9.13 -18.04 8.38
N ALA A 94 -8.64 -16.92 7.87
CA ALA A 94 -8.47 -15.72 8.69
C ALA A 94 -9.81 -15.16 9.22
N VAL A 95 -10.90 -15.24 8.44
CA VAL A 95 -12.23 -14.84 8.94
C VAL A 95 -12.77 -15.83 9.98
N ALA A 96 -12.49 -17.13 9.83
CA ALA A 96 -12.86 -18.11 10.85
C ALA A 96 -12.16 -17.82 12.22
N ASP A 97 -10.91 -17.36 12.17
CA ASP A 97 -10.19 -16.91 13.37
C ASP A 97 -10.86 -15.66 13.99
N LEU A 98 -11.30 -14.69 13.18
CA LEU A 98 -12.07 -13.52 13.65
C LEU A 98 -13.40 -13.94 14.32
N ILE A 99 -14.11 -14.88 13.71
CA ILE A 99 -15.38 -15.41 14.25
C ILE A 99 -15.13 -16.11 15.60
N SER A 100 -14.11 -16.95 15.69
CA SER A 100 -13.75 -17.63 16.93
C SER A 100 -13.42 -16.64 18.07
N VAL A 101 -12.65 -15.60 17.75
CA VAL A 101 -12.32 -14.55 18.74
C VAL A 101 -13.56 -13.75 19.12
N ARG A 102 -14.48 -13.49 18.18
CA ARG A 102 -15.75 -12.81 18.43
C ARG A 102 -16.60 -13.51 19.53
N GLU A 103 -16.56 -14.84 19.56
CA GLU A 103 -17.29 -15.64 20.55
C GLU A 103 -16.68 -15.52 21.96
N THR A 104 -15.40 -15.21 22.08
CA THR A 104 -14.68 -15.12 23.35
C THR A 104 -14.66 -13.71 23.95
N ILE A 105 -14.67 -12.68 23.11
CA ILE A 105 -14.63 -11.27 23.54
C ILE A 105 -15.95 -10.90 24.23
N LYS A 106 -15.82 -10.22 25.38
CA LYS A 106 -16.96 -9.75 26.21
C LYS A 106 -17.22 -8.26 26.03
N THR A 107 -16.23 -7.48 25.63
CA THR A 107 -16.30 -6.03 25.46
C THR A 107 -17.21 -5.68 24.28
N PRO A 108 -18.35 -4.97 24.48
CA PRO A 108 -19.34 -4.74 23.43
C PRO A 108 -18.79 -3.96 22.24
N GLU A 109 -17.89 -2.98 22.47
CA GLU A 109 -17.30 -2.15 21.42
C GLU A 109 -16.42 -2.97 20.48
N LEU A 110 -15.63 -3.89 21.05
CA LEU A 110 -14.77 -4.79 20.28
C LEU A 110 -15.60 -5.85 19.53
N GLN A 111 -16.69 -6.32 20.15
CA GLN A 111 -17.66 -7.21 19.48
C GLN A 111 -18.27 -6.54 18.25
N GLN A 112 -18.74 -5.30 18.39
CA GLN A 112 -19.29 -4.53 17.29
C GLN A 112 -18.25 -4.28 16.17
N GLN A 113 -16.99 -4.09 16.53
CA GLN A 113 -15.93 -3.91 15.55
C GLN A 113 -15.67 -5.21 14.78
N LEU A 114 -15.59 -6.35 15.48
CA LEU A 114 -15.46 -7.67 14.86
C LEU A 114 -16.64 -8.00 13.94
N ASP A 115 -17.87 -7.69 14.38
CA ASP A 115 -19.07 -7.88 13.56
C ASP A 115 -18.99 -7.08 12.24
N ARG A 116 -18.45 -5.85 12.29
CA ARG A 116 -18.19 -5.05 11.07
C ARG A 116 -17.12 -5.67 10.18
N ASP A 117 -16.00 -6.09 10.77
CA ASP A 117 -14.88 -6.70 10.03
C ASP A 117 -15.31 -8.01 9.36
N ILE A 118 -16.06 -8.86 10.07
CA ILE A 118 -16.61 -10.12 9.54
C ILE A 118 -17.61 -9.84 8.41
N LYS A 119 -18.50 -8.86 8.58
CA LYS A 119 -19.49 -8.50 7.56
C LYS A 119 -18.86 -8.00 6.26
N GLN A 120 -17.70 -7.32 6.33
CA GLN A 120 -17.00 -6.82 5.17
C GLN A 120 -16.19 -7.90 4.44
N HIS A 121 -16.03 -9.07 5.06
CA HIS A 121 -15.16 -10.14 4.54
C HIS A 121 -15.52 -10.56 3.12
N ASP A 122 -16.80 -10.81 2.81
CA ASP A 122 -17.22 -11.29 1.49
C ASP A 122 -16.88 -10.29 0.38
N GLN A 123 -17.00 -9.01 0.65
CA GLN A 123 -16.62 -7.95 -0.30
C GLN A 123 -15.10 -7.95 -0.52
N TYR A 124 -14.32 -8.09 0.55
CA TYR A 124 -12.87 -8.14 0.46
C TYR A 124 -12.37 -9.40 -0.27
N VAL A 125 -12.95 -10.57 0.03
CA VAL A 125 -12.59 -11.81 -0.69
C VAL A 125 -12.85 -11.64 -2.17
N SER A 126 -14.05 -11.20 -2.56
CA SER A 126 -14.41 -10.98 -3.97
C SER A 126 -13.42 -10.01 -4.64
N TYR A 127 -13.19 -8.84 -4.02
CA TYR A 127 -12.26 -7.84 -4.54
C TYR A 127 -10.84 -8.39 -4.75
N TYR A 128 -10.27 -9.03 -3.72
CA TYR A 128 -8.89 -9.53 -3.80
C TYR A 128 -8.73 -10.72 -4.73
N THR A 129 -9.71 -11.65 -4.76
CA THR A 129 -9.65 -12.81 -5.65
C THR A 129 -9.88 -12.44 -7.11
N GLU A 130 -10.76 -11.48 -7.41
CA GLU A 130 -10.93 -10.95 -8.77
C GLU A 130 -9.68 -10.26 -9.27
N ASN A 131 -9.05 -9.44 -8.43
CA ASN A 131 -7.80 -8.79 -8.78
C ASN A 131 -6.65 -9.80 -8.97
N ALA A 132 -6.61 -10.86 -8.17
CA ALA A 132 -5.66 -11.96 -8.38
C ALA A 132 -5.90 -12.68 -9.71
N LYS A 133 -7.16 -12.92 -10.10
CA LYS A 133 -7.52 -13.50 -11.41
C LYS A 133 -7.08 -12.58 -12.56
N LYS A 134 -7.40 -11.29 -12.50
CA LYS A 134 -6.95 -10.32 -13.51
C LYS A 134 -5.43 -10.33 -13.67
N ARG A 135 -4.67 -10.35 -12.56
CA ARG A 135 -3.20 -10.45 -12.61
C ARG A 135 -2.73 -11.73 -13.29
N GLN A 136 -3.37 -12.87 -12.99
CA GLN A 136 -3.02 -14.15 -13.65
C GLN A 136 -3.20 -14.11 -15.16
N THR A 137 -4.22 -13.41 -15.67
CA THR A 137 -4.42 -13.29 -17.13
C THR A 137 -3.35 -12.45 -17.82
N LEU A 138 -2.64 -11.61 -17.10
CA LEU A 138 -1.56 -10.77 -17.61
C LEU A 138 -0.19 -11.47 -17.54
N LEU A 139 0.01 -12.33 -16.54
CA LEU A 139 1.28 -13.01 -16.32
C LEU A 139 1.61 -14.00 -17.43
N ASN A 140 2.88 -14.04 -17.83
CA ASN A 140 3.42 -14.88 -18.91
C ASN A 140 2.83 -14.58 -20.31
N HIS A 141 2.25 -13.41 -20.48
CA HIS A 141 1.79 -12.87 -21.76
C HIS A 141 2.62 -11.64 -22.15
N PRO A 142 2.64 -11.26 -23.45
CA PRO A 142 3.26 -10.02 -23.88
C PRO A 142 2.74 -8.84 -23.08
N ALA A 143 3.66 -8.07 -22.53
CA ALA A 143 3.32 -6.84 -21.82
C ALA A 143 2.64 -5.85 -22.76
N ALA A 144 1.64 -5.12 -22.28
CA ALA A 144 0.95 -4.12 -23.08
C ALA A 144 1.94 -3.02 -23.51
N GLU A 145 1.98 -2.72 -24.80
CA GLU A 145 2.85 -1.67 -25.33
C GLU A 145 2.39 -0.28 -24.84
N TRP A 146 3.37 0.54 -24.54
CA TRP A 146 3.16 1.92 -24.12
C TRP A 146 4.22 2.85 -24.71
N THR A 147 3.83 4.11 -24.84
CA THR A 147 4.71 5.24 -25.12
C THR A 147 4.30 6.36 -24.17
N CYS A 148 5.27 6.98 -23.51
CA CYS A 148 5.04 8.10 -22.61
C CYS A 148 6.29 8.97 -22.50
N GLN A 149 6.17 10.14 -21.88
CA GLN A 149 7.27 11.07 -21.69
C GLN A 149 7.83 10.99 -20.27
N ASP A 150 9.12 11.26 -20.12
CA ASP A 150 9.69 11.62 -18.84
C ASP A 150 9.34 13.08 -18.45
N LEU A 151 9.77 13.51 -17.27
CA LEU A 151 9.51 14.88 -16.80
C LEU A 151 10.28 15.95 -17.59
N ALA A 152 11.29 15.57 -18.38
CA ALA A 152 12.00 16.47 -19.28
C ALA A 152 11.37 16.54 -20.69
N GLY A 153 10.27 15.78 -20.92
CA GLY A 153 9.54 15.73 -22.18
C GLY A 153 10.13 14.77 -23.23
N LYS A 154 11.15 13.99 -22.88
CA LYS A 154 11.69 12.96 -23.77
C LYS A 154 10.76 11.76 -23.81
N GLU A 155 10.47 11.27 -25.01
CA GLU A 155 9.64 10.11 -25.24
C GLU A 155 10.40 8.79 -25.00
N HIS A 156 9.69 7.83 -24.40
CA HIS A 156 10.13 6.46 -24.12
C HIS A 156 9.03 5.49 -24.50
N ALA A 157 9.38 4.38 -25.15
CA ALA A 157 8.45 3.32 -25.50
C ALA A 157 8.97 1.96 -25.00
N LEU A 158 8.08 1.07 -24.54
CA LEU A 158 8.47 -0.25 -24.04
C LEU A 158 9.34 -1.03 -25.05
N LYS A 159 9.01 -0.95 -26.33
CA LYS A 159 9.75 -1.62 -27.41
C LYS A 159 11.23 -1.24 -27.48
N ASP A 160 11.60 -0.04 -27.00
CA ASP A 160 12.98 0.48 -27.07
C ASP A 160 13.88 -0.18 -26.00
N TYR A 161 13.28 -0.95 -25.10
CA TYR A 161 13.96 -1.64 -24.00
C TYR A 161 13.99 -3.17 -24.17
N ARG A 162 13.72 -3.68 -25.38
CA ARG A 162 13.89 -5.11 -25.68
C ARG A 162 15.33 -5.55 -25.43
N GLY A 163 15.51 -6.77 -24.92
CA GLY A 163 16.80 -7.27 -24.46
C GLY A 163 17.20 -6.84 -23.04
N ARG A 164 16.33 -6.10 -22.36
CA ARG A 164 16.50 -5.70 -20.94
C ARG A 164 15.32 -6.17 -20.10
N VAL A 165 15.57 -6.49 -18.86
CA VAL A 165 14.48 -6.61 -17.88
C VAL A 165 13.99 -5.21 -17.54
N VAL A 166 12.68 -4.98 -17.66
CA VAL A 166 12.04 -3.69 -17.37
C VAL A 166 11.21 -3.82 -16.10
N VAL A 167 11.44 -2.90 -15.17
CA VAL A 167 10.66 -2.80 -13.93
C VAL A 167 9.86 -1.51 -13.98
N LEU A 168 8.52 -1.62 -13.83
CA LEU A 168 7.60 -0.48 -13.79
C LEU A 168 7.09 -0.32 -12.37
N ASP A 169 7.46 0.76 -11.69
CA ASP A 169 7.01 1.10 -10.33
C ASP A 169 5.93 2.19 -10.40
N PHE A 170 4.66 1.82 -10.29
CA PHE A 170 3.53 2.75 -10.33
C PHE A 170 3.34 3.43 -8.98
N TRP A 171 3.34 4.76 -8.99
CA TRP A 171 3.29 5.56 -7.78
C TRP A 171 2.66 6.95 -7.98
N TYR A 172 2.28 7.60 -6.87
CA TYR A 172 1.90 9.00 -6.82
C TYR A 172 2.29 9.61 -5.46
N ARG A 173 2.38 10.93 -5.37
CA ARG A 173 2.86 11.66 -4.18
C ARG A 173 2.07 11.34 -2.92
N GLY A 174 0.73 11.27 -3.01
CA GLY A 174 -0.15 10.98 -1.87
C GLY A 174 -0.10 9.54 -1.35
N CYS A 175 0.63 8.65 -2.01
CA CYS A 175 0.71 7.22 -1.69
C CYS A 175 1.76 6.92 -0.61
N GLY A 176 1.38 6.84 0.67
CA GLY A 176 2.29 6.55 1.77
C GLY A 176 3.04 5.23 1.67
N CYS A 177 2.42 4.22 1.10
CA CYS A 177 3.06 2.93 0.84
C CYS A 177 4.12 3.04 -0.25
N CYS A 178 3.86 3.87 -1.31
CA CYS A 178 4.84 4.12 -2.37
C CYS A 178 6.08 4.81 -1.81
N ILE A 179 5.89 5.87 -1.04
CA ILE A 179 7.00 6.61 -0.41
C ILE A 179 7.85 5.69 0.48
N ARG A 180 7.23 4.75 1.19
CA ARG A 180 7.96 3.75 1.99
C ARG A 180 8.71 2.72 1.15
N ALA A 181 8.24 2.41 -0.06
CA ALA A 181 8.89 1.47 -0.98
C ALA A 181 10.10 2.10 -1.71
N MET A 182 10.10 3.42 -1.94
CA MET A 182 11.13 4.11 -2.74
C MET A 182 12.59 3.90 -2.30
N PRO A 183 12.93 3.85 -0.99
CA PRO A 183 14.29 3.48 -0.58
C PRO A 183 14.71 2.10 -1.10
N GLN A 184 13.83 1.11 -1.06
CA GLN A 184 14.11 -0.23 -1.59
C GLN A 184 14.24 -0.20 -3.12
N MET A 185 13.42 0.59 -3.82
CA MET A 185 13.54 0.78 -5.28
C MET A 185 14.87 1.40 -5.69
N LYS A 186 15.37 2.38 -4.91
CA LYS A 186 16.71 2.94 -5.11
C LYS A 186 17.82 1.89 -4.97
N GLU A 187 17.69 1.02 -3.96
CA GLU A 187 18.65 -0.06 -3.74
C GLU A 187 18.60 -1.11 -4.85
N ILE A 188 17.39 -1.48 -5.34
CA ILE A 188 17.21 -2.36 -6.50
C ILE A 188 17.89 -1.76 -7.72
N THR A 189 17.64 -0.48 -8.03
CA THR A 189 18.24 0.21 -9.15
C THR A 189 19.78 0.23 -9.07
N ALA A 190 20.31 0.49 -7.87
CA ALA A 190 21.75 0.48 -7.63
C ALA A 190 22.37 -0.92 -7.78
N HIS A 191 21.64 -1.96 -7.34
CA HIS A 191 22.09 -3.35 -7.45
C HIS A 191 22.27 -3.80 -8.90
N PHE A 192 21.39 -3.35 -9.81
CA PHE A 192 21.42 -3.76 -11.22
C PHE A 192 22.02 -2.71 -12.17
N LYS A 193 22.73 -1.68 -11.67
CA LYS A 193 23.24 -0.55 -12.46
C LYS A 193 24.09 -0.96 -13.68
N ASP A 194 24.86 -2.06 -13.55
CA ASP A 194 25.79 -2.56 -14.59
C ASP A 194 25.22 -3.78 -15.35
N GLN A 195 23.93 -4.06 -15.19
CA GLN A 195 23.23 -5.19 -15.80
C GLN A 195 22.14 -4.71 -16.77
N PRO A 196 21.66 -5.57 -17.68
CA PRO A 196 20.60 -5.20 -18.63
C PRO A 196 19.23 -5.12 -17.96
N VAL A 197 19.10 -4.25 -16.95
CA VAL A 197 17.88 -3.95 -16.23
C VAL A 197 17.58 -2.47 -16.33
N THR A 198 16.31 -2.11 -16.45
CA THR A 198 15.85 -0.72 -16.42
C THR A 198 14.70 -0.59 -15.46
N VAL A 199 14.81 0.33 -14.51
CA VAL A 199 13.74 0.66 -13.56
C VAL A 199 13.13 1.99 -13.94
N PHE A 200 11.80 2.02 -14.04
CA PHE A 200 11.02 3.23 -14.27
C PHE A 200 10.07 3.48 -13.10
N GLY A 201 10.05 4.70 -12.59
CA GLY A 201 8.96 5.22 -11.81
C GLY A 201 7.82 5.65 -12.73
N MET A 202 6.68 5.02 -12.62
CA MET A 202 5.49 5.31 -13.44
C MET A 202 4.57 6.22 -12.62
N ASN A 203 4.83 7.53 -12.70
CA ASN A 203 4.10 8.51 -11.91
C ASN A 203 2.71 8.79 -12.47
N THR A 204 1.70 8.84 -11.60
CA THR A 204 0.30 9.08 -11.95
C THR A 204 -0.27 10.37 -11.37
N ASP A 205 0.57 11.24 -10.80
CA ASP A 205 0.13 12.57 -10.38
C ASP A 205 -0.32 13.39 -11.59
N SER A 206 -1.37 14.17 -11.42
CA SER A 206 -1.86 15.08 -12.46
C SER A 206 -1.00 16.36 -12.58
N ASP A 207 -0.30 16.71 -11.49
CA ASP A 207 0.63 17.84 -11.44
C ASP A 207 2.07 17.31 -11.41
N GLU A 208 2.85 17.67 -12.43
CA GLU A 208 4.26 17.28 -12.53
C GLU A 208 5.10 17.81 -11.37
N ALA A 209 4.71 18.94 -10.78
CA ALA A 209 5.40 19.49 -9.62
C ALA A 209 5.32 18.56 -8.39
N ASP A 210 4.26 17.77 -8.26
CA ASP A 210 4.12 16.77 -7.21
C ASP A 210 5.13 15.62 -7.39
N ALA A 211 5.27 15.15 -8.62
CA ALA A 211 6.27 14.12 -8.96
C ALA A 211 7.69 14.63 -8.74
N GLN A 212 8.00 15.82 -9.28
CA GLN A 212 9.33 16.42 -9.14
C GLN A 212 9.72 16.64 -7.69
N PHE A 213 8.78 17.13 -6.86
CA PHE A 213 9.01 17.30 -5.42
C PHE A 213 9.46 16.01 -4.73
N VAL A 214 8.79 14.88 -5.01
CA VAL A 214 9.14 13.58 -4.41
C VAL A 214 10.49 13.09 -4.92
N ILE A 215 10.74 13.19 -6.23
CA ILE A 215 11.99 12.78 -6.87
C ILE A 215 13.17 13.51 -6.23
N ASP A 216 13.07 14.83 -6.10
CA ASP A 216 14.14 15.66 -5.51
C ASP A 216 14.31 15.38 -4.01
N LYS A 217 13.21 15.31 -3.26
CA LYS A 217 13.24 15.12 -1.80
C LYS A 217 13.84 13.78 -1.40
N LEU A 218 13.57 12.72 -2.18
CA LEU A 218 14.09 11.37 -1.94
C LEU A 218 15.34 11.05 -2.75
N ALA A 219 15.77 11.97 -3.60
CA ALA A 219 16.90 11.78 -4.52
C ALA A 219 16.76 10.43 -5.25
N LEU A 220 15.64 10.23 -5.97
CA LEU A 220 15.40 9.00 -6.71
C LEU A 220 16.46 8.84 -7.83
N ASN A 221 17.03 7.64 -7.91
CA ASN A 221 18.13 7.32 -8.83
C ASN A 221 17.68 6.53 -10.06
N TYR A 222 16.39 6.54 -10.37
CA TYR A 222 15.78 5.92 -11.55
C TYR A 222 14.88 6.90 -12.28
N LEU A 223 14.72 6.67 -13.58
CA LEU A 223 13.96 7.55 -14.46
C LEU A 223 12.46 7.48 -14.14
N ASN A 224 11.83 8.64 -14.03
CA ASN A 224 10.40 8.75 -13.76
C ASN A 224 9.66 9.23 -15.01
N LEU A 225 8.61 8.50 -15.38
CA LEU A 225 7.78 8.70 -16.56
C LEU A 225 6.37 9.11 -16.16
N LYS A 226 5.71 9.89 -17.03
CA LYS A 226 4.30 10.25 -16.89
C LYS A 226 3.45 9.05 -17.33
N ALA A 227 2.88 8.33 -16.38
CA ALA A 227 2.20 7.06 -16.66
C ALA A 227 0.88 7.20 -17.44
N ASN A 228 0.21 8.37 -17.38
CA ASN A 228 -1.05 8.66 -18.08
C ASN A 228 -2.09 7.51 -17.94
N ASP A 229 -2.47 6.86 -19.06
CA ASP A 229 -3.41 5.75 -19.13
C ASP A 229 -2.77 4.36 -18.93
N ILE A 230 -1.44 4.30 -18.79
CA ILE A 230 -0.69 3.02 -18.70
C ILE A 230 -1.16 2.14 -17.54
N PRO A 231 -1.50 2.64 -16.34
CA PRO A 231 -2.02 1.82 -15.24
C PRO A 231 -3.20 0.95 -15.65
N SER A 232 -4.12 1.47 -16.47
CA SER A 232 -5.30 0.75 -16.93
C SER A 232 -4.96 -0.43 -17.86
N LYS A 233 -3.89 -0.32 -18.66
CA LYS A 233 -3.41 -1.39 -19.56
C LYS A 233 -2.90 -2.61 -18.81
N TYR A 234 -2.47 -2.42 -17.56
CA TYR A 234 -1.97 -3.47 -16.68
C TYR A 234 -2.90 -3.81 -15.53
N SER A 235 -4.14 -3.33 -15.57
CA SER A 235 -5.11 -3.50 -14.48
C SER A 235 -4.54 -3.10 -13.11
N VAL A 236 -3.79 -2.00 -13.06
CA VAL A 236 -3.27 -1.42 -11.82
C VAL A 236 -4.41 -0.72 -11.09
N GLU A 237 -4.89 -1.34 -10.00
CA GLU A 237 -6.01 -0.82 -9.19
C GLU A 237 -5.57 -0.29 -7.81
N GLY A 238 -4.29 -0.48 -7.46
CA GLY A 238 -3.73 -0.05 -6.17
C GLY A 238 -2.25 0.31 -6.27
N PHE A 239 -1.77 1.09 -5.29
CA PHE A 239 -0.39 1.60 -5.26
C PHE A 239 0.33 1.27 -3.93
N PRO A 240 1.67 1.04 -4.00
CA PRO A 240 2.46 0.86 -5.20
C PRO A 240 2.08 -0.42 -5.93
N SER A 241 2.27 -0.44 -7.24
CA SER A 241 2.27 -1.67 -8.05
C SER A 241 3.55 -1.74 -8.85
N LEU A 242 4.24 -2.87 -8.74
CA LEU A 242 5.51 -3.12 -9.41
C LEU A 242 5.33 -4.26 -10.40
N LEU A 243 5.69 -4.01 -11.66
CA LEU A 243 5.62 -4.99 -12.73
C LEU A 243 7.03 -5.30 -13.24
N ILE A 244 7.32 -6.58 -13.48
CA ILE A 244 8.60 -7.04 -14.01
C ILE A 244 8.37 -7.70 -15.36
N ILE A 245 8.98 -7.12 -16.38
CA ILE A 245 8.90 -7.54 -17.79
C ILE A 245 10.27 -8.08 -18.20
N ASP A 246 10.31 -9.25 -18.81
CA ASP A 246 11.57 -9.87 -19.25
C ASP A 246 12.13 -9.26 -20.53
N GLN A 247 13.28 -9.76 -20.98
CA GLN A 247 14.02 -9.27 -22.16
C GLN A 247 13.22 -9.42 -23.46
N ASP A 248 12.30 -10.40 -23.52
CA ASP A 248 11.42 -10.65 -24.65
C ASP A 248 10.14 -9.81 -24.60
N GLY A 249 9.96 -9.03 -23.52
CA GLY A 249 8.79 -8.19 -23.31
C GLY A 249 7.59 -8.92 -22.76
N ILE A 250 7.80 -10.04 -22.11
CA ILE A 250 6.75 -10.81 -21.43
C ILE A 250 6.64 -10.35 -19.96
N LEU A 251 5.44 -10.09 -19.50
CA LEU A 251 5.18 -9.76 -18.09
C LEU A 251 5.35 -11.00 -17.23
N ARG A 252 6.33 -10.98 -16.33
CA ARG A 252 6.72 -12.15 -15.51
C ARG A 252 6.31 -12.07 -14.07
N ASP A 253 6.21 -10.87 -13.51
CA ASP A 253 5.87 -10.73 -12.10
C ASP A 253 5.09 -9.43 -11.84
N ILE A 254 4.21 -9.45 -10.83
CA ILE A 254 3.42 -8.29 -10.38
C ILE A 254 3.40 -8.27 -8.86
N HIS A 255 4.03 -7.26 -8.27
CA HIS A 255 3.95 -6.97 -6.84
C HIS A 255 2.97 -5.82 -6.59
N SER A 256 2.01 -5.98 -5.69
CA SER A 256 1.03 -4.93 -5.37
C SER A 256 1.17 -4.49 -3.92
N GLY A 257 1.38 -3.19 -3.66
CA GLY A 257 1.53 -2.53 -2.38
C GLY A 257 2.92 -2.71 -1.76
N TYR A 258 3.11 -2.19 -0.55
CA TYR A 258 4.37 -2.22 0.18
C TYR A 258 4.62 -3.56 0.88
N SER A 259 5.84 -4.09 0.79
CA SER A 259 6.36 -5.20 1.60
C SER A 259 7.70 -4.78 2.22
N PRO A 260 7.99 -5.14 3.48
CA PRO A 260 9.32 -4.96 4.06
C PRO A 260 10.42 -5.74 3.31
N THR A 261 10.05 -6.82 2.63
CA THR A 261 10.93 -7.73 1.87
C THR A 261 10.86 -7.49 0.36
N LEU A 262 10.30 -6.34 -0.08
CA LEU A 262 10.11 -6.03 -1.51
C LEU A 262 11.42 -6.13 -2.30
N LYS A 263 12.51 -5.60 -1.74
CA LYS A 263 13.82 -5.63 -2.40
C LYS A 263 14.29 -7.07 -2.66
N GLU A 264 14.27 -7.91 -1.65
CA GLU A 264 14.70 -9.31 -1.74
C GLU A 264 13.86 -10.09 -2.76
N GLU A 265 12.55 -9.89 -2.75
CA GLU A 265 11.62 -10.53 -3.67
C GLU A 265 11.88 -10.10 -5.12
N VAL A 266 12.00 -8.80 -5.36
CA VAL A 266 12.22 -8.23 -6.69
C VAL A 266 13.60 -8.59 -7.23
N VAL A 267 14.66 -8.50 -6.41
CA VAL A 267 16.02 -8.89 -6.81
C VAL A 267 16.04 -10.37 -7.24
N LYS A 268 15.46 -11.25 -6.43
CA LYS A 268 15.36 -12.69 -6.76
C LYS A 268 14.62 -12.93 -8.08
N SER A 269 13.51 -12.21 -8.32
CA SER A 269 12.74 -12.33 -9.56
C SER A 269 13.57 -11.90 -10.76
N ILE A 270 14.24 -10.75 -10.70
CA ILE A 270 15.07 -10.21 -11.79
C ILE A 270 16.28 -11.13 -12.07
N GLU A 271 17.00 -11.59 -11.03
CA GLU A 271 18.13 -12.51 -11.20
C GLU A 271 17.71 -13.82 -11.86
N GLY A 272 16.53 -14.35 -11.53
CA GLY A 272 15.96 -15.52 -12.19
C GLY A 272 15.66 -15.30 -13.67
N LEU A 273 15.42 -14.06 -14.13
CA LEU A 273 15.19 -13.73 -15.54
C LEU A 273 16.51 -13.50 -16.28
N LEU A 274 17.52 -12.93 -15.63
CA LEU A 274 18.83 -12.67 -16.24
C LEU A 274 19.64 -13.94 -16.50
N ASN A 275 19.36 -15.01 -15.75
CA ASN A 275 20.06 -16.31 -15.85
C ASN A 275 19.36 -17.30 -16.83
N ARG A 276 18.35 -16.85 -17.59
CA ARG A 276 17.69 -17.64 -18.63
C ARG A 276 18.34 -17.39 -19.98
#